data_8b9f5a4264e16ab347b2e6af5f8d6305
#
_entry.id   8b9f5a4264e16ab347b2e6af5f8d6305
#
_cell.length_a   1.000
_cell.length_b   1.000
_cell.length_c   1.000
_cell.angle_alpha   90.00
_cell.angle_beta   90.00
_cell.angle_gamma   90.00
#
_symmetry.space_group_name_H-M   'P 1'
#
loop_
_entity.id
_entity.type
_entity.pdbx_description
1 polymer ?
#
loop_
_entity_poly.entity_id
_entity_poly.type
_entity_poly.pdbx_seq_one_letter_code
_entity_poly.pdbx_strand_id
1 'polypeptide(L)'
;MYKRATLAAAILIFCGFILSLGAASVAKIRGYDLSNAWAFAWQVVAPKVVFTQVTSNVIASQVYWMGDIQDQELNESSGLASSNLSDDVLWSFNDSGDSARIFALSTAGVALGQWQINIPDPTDWEAMDSFTIDDQAYLLIADVGDNLQWRPFVSVVIVAEPEVDSDTGKILEPIWQKKFRYPNGPRDCEAVAVDTNRGEILFLSKRNLPNELYKIPLEKIKTVDDTMLIAEKVTDIHSIPRLSRGEEDRFGNATPYMGMPTGMSIRANYLLVTTLQDAYLLNRNDLSQPASTIRLPYIGQREAITFTRHADNSAYVSRERANSDEVADIFRVDFLLP
;
A
#
# COMPACT_ATOMS: atom_id res chain seq x y z
N MET A 1 -41.35 35.22 -0.31
CA MET A 1 -40.22 34.53 0.36
C MET A 1 -39.59 33.44 -0.49
N TYR A 2 -40.33 32.57 -1.14
CA TYR A 2 -39.83 31.44 -1.95
C TYR A 2 -38.86 31.83 -3.08
N LYS A 3 -39.10 32.93 -3.82
CA LYS A 3 -38.26 33.34 -4.96
C LYS A 3 -36.83 33.79 -4.57
N ARG A 4 -36.64 34.25 -3.32
CA ARG A 4 -35.26 34.63 -2.84
C ARG A 4 -34.46 33.42 -2.41
N ALA A 5 -35.08 32.39 -1.85
CA ALA A 5 -34.42 31.15 -1.45
C ALA A 5 -33.95 30.32 -2.67
N THR A 6 -34.79 30.27 -3.73
CA THR A 6 -34.41 29.60 -4.98
C THR A 6 -33.28 30.29 -5.72
N LEU A 7 -33.23 31.64 -5.69
CA LEU A 7 -32.15 32.38 -6.31
C LEU A 7 -30.83 32.20 -5.55
N ALA A 8 -30.86 32.22 -4.20
CA ALA A 8 -29.67 31.98 -3.38
C ALA A 8 -29.12 30.55 -3.59
N ALA A 9 -29.99 29.54 -3.64
CA ALA A 9 -29.57 28.16 -3.92
C ALA A 9 -28.99 28.02 -5.34
N ALA A 10 -29.56 28.66 -6.34
CA ALA A 10 -29.03 28.66 -7.70
C ALA A 10 -27.66 29.36 -7.79
N ILE A 11 -27.46 30.46 -7.06
CA ILE A 11 -26.16 31.16 -7.01
C ILE A 11 -25.09 30.26 -6.32
N LEU A 12 -25.43 29.59 -5.23
CA LEU A 12 -24.52 28.69 -4.54
C LEU A 12 -24.10 27.51 -5.42
N ILE A 13 -25.06 26.92 -6.15
CA ILE A 13 -24.79 25.85 -7.10
C ILE A 13 -23.90 26.35 -8.23
N PHE A 14 -24.18 27.54 -8.76
CA PHE A 14 -23.40 28.14 -9.84
C PHE A 14 -21.99 28.52 -9.42
N CYS A 15 -21.82 29.10 -8.21
CA CYS A 15 -20.51 29.37 -7.64
C CYS A 15 -19.72 28.09 -7.37
N GLY A 16 -20.36 27.04 -6.85
CA GLY A 16 -19.76 25.73 -6.68
C GLY A 16 -19.29 25.12 -8.02
N PHE A 17 -20.10 25.28 -9.05
CA PHE A 17 -19.76 24.81 -10.41
C PHE A 17 -18.58 25.58 -11.01
N ILE A 18 -18.52 26.91 -10.85
CA ILE A 18 -17.39 27.73 -11.32
C ILE A 18 -16.10 27.38 -10.56
N LEU A 19 -16.19 27.19 -9.24
CA LEU A 19 -15.04 26.78 -8.43
C LEU A 19 -14.54 25.40 -8.83
N SER A 20 -15.44 24.46 -9.10
CA SER A 20 -15.07 23.12 -9.57
C SER A 20 -14.44 23.14 -10.97
N LEU A 21 -14.93 23.97 -11.89
CA LEU A 21 -14.33 24.16 -13.20
C LEU A 21 -12.94 24.82 -13.10
N GLY A 22 -12.76 25.76 -12.20
CA GLY A 22 -11.47 26.40 -11.94
C GLY A 22 -10.47 25.41 -11.38
N ALA A 23 -10.86 24.62 -10.40
CA ALA A 23 -10.02 23.56 -9.83
C ALA A 23 -9.66 22.48 -10.88
N ALA A 24 -10.65 22.06 -11.68
CA ALA A 24 -10.43 21.11 -12.77
C ALA A 24 -9.46 21.64 -13.83
N SER A 25 -9.55 22.93 -14.15
CA SER A 25 -8.63 23.57 -15.11
C SER A 25 -7.20 23.62 -14.57
N VAL A 26 -6.99 23.96 -13.28
CA VAL A 26 -5.68 23.96 -12.63
C VAL A 26 -5.12 22.55 -12.54
N ALA A 27 -5.94 21.57 -12.19
CA ALA A 27 -5.54 20.16 -12.14
C ALA A 27 -5.08 19.67 -13.52
N LYS A 28 -5.84 19.97 -14.58
CA LYS A 28 -5.47 19.62 -15.95
C LYS A 28 -4.17 20.28 -16.41
N ILE A 29 -3.94 21.55 -16.05
CA ILE A 29 -2.68 22.26 -16.36
C ILE A 29 -1.49 21.59 -15.65
N ARG A 30 -1.71 21.05 -14.46
CA ARG A 30 -0.70 20.29 -13.68
C ARG A 30 -0.57 18.83 -14.10
N GLY A 31 -1.33 18.39 -15.10
CA GLY A 31 -1.27 17.03 -15.66
C GLY A 31 -2.12 15.99 -14.93
N TYR A 32 -2.96 16.39 -13.99
CA TYR A 32 -3.89 15.45 -13.31
C TYR A 32 -4.96 14.95 -14.28
N ASP A 33 -5.21 13.66 -14.27
CA ASP A 33 -6.29 13.03 -15.03
C ASP A 33 -7.56 12.99 -14.20
N LEU A 34 -8.53 13.84 -14.56
CA LEU A 34 -9.81 13.90 -13.86
C LEU A 34 -10.85 12.92 -14.40
N SER A 35 -10.54 12.14 -15.44
CA SER A 35 -11.48 11.20 -16.05
C SER A 35 -11.98 10.14 -15.06
N ASN A 36 -11.11 9.71 -14.15
CA ASN A 36 -11.43 8.70 -13.14
C ASN A 36 -12.01 9.28 -11.84
N ALA A 37 -11.82 10.57 -11.56
CA ALA A 37 -12.31 11.21 -10.33
C ALA A 37 -13.84 11.10 -10.19
N TRP A 38 -14.59 11.24 -11.27
CA TRP A 38 -16.04 11.05 -11.28
C TRP A 38 -16.45 9.60 -11.08
N ALA A 39 -15.72 8.66 -11.69
CA ALA A 39 -15.95 7.23 -11.50
C ALA A 39 -15.71 6.82 -10.05
N PHE A 40 -14.66 7.34 -9.44
CA PHE A 40 -14.35 7.12 -8.02
C PHE A 40 -15.41 7.73 -7.11
N ALA A 41 -15.76 9.01 -7.29
CA ALA A 41 -16.80 9.66 -6.49
C ALA A 41 -18.14 8.91 -6.57
N TRP A 42 -18.49 8.37 -7.74
CA TRP A 42 -19.67 7.54 -7.92
C TRP A 42 -19.56 6.19 -7.21
N GLN A 43 -18.38 5.56 -7.21
CA GLN A 43 -18.11 4.32 -6.47
C GLN A 43 -18.21 4.52 -4.96
N VAL A 44 -17.74 5.65 -4.43
CA VAL A 44 -17.87 6.00 -3.00
C VAL A 44 -19.32 6.24 -2.61
N VAL A 45 -20.12 6.89 -3.51
CA VAL A 45 -21.54 7.16 -3.25
C VAL A 45 -22.42 5.92 -3.41
N ALA A 46 -22.04 5.03 -4.31
CA ALA A 46 -22.76 3.78 -4.56
C ALA A 46 -21.75 2.63 -4.79
N PRO A 47 -21.08 2.18 -3.73
CA PRO A 47 -20.07 1.14 -3.85
C PRO A 47 -20.69 -0.14 -4.42
N LYS A 48 -20.10 -0.61 -5.50
CA LYS A 48 -20.54 -1.83 -6.17
C LYS A 48 -19.84 -3.01 -5.56
N VAL A 49 -20.55 -3.80 -4.77
CA VAL A 49 -20.01 -5.07 -4.25
C VAL A 49 -19.87 -6.04 -5.41
N VAL A 50 -18.66 -6.48 -5.67
CA VAL A 50 -18.35 -7.46 -6.71
C VAL A 50 -18.01 -8.78 -6.02
N PHE A 51 -18.83 -9.80 -6.29
CA PHE A 51 -18.58 -11.15 -5.80
C PHE A 51 -17.78 -11.91 -6.85
N THR A 52 -16.69 -12.51 -6.43
CA THR A 52 -15.92 -13.43 -7.27
C THR A 52 -15.97 -14.82 -6.66
N GLN A 53 -16.36 -15.81 -7.46
CA GLN A 53 -16.17 -17.22 -7.08
C GLN A 53 -14.73 -17.59 -7.42
N VAL A 54 -13.85 -17.50 -6.45
CA VAL A 54 -12.50 -18.05 -6.57
C VAL A 54 -12.42 -19.24 -5.62
N THR A 55 -12.10 -20.40 -6.18
CA THR A 55 -11.74 -21.57 -5.39
C THR A 55 -10.36 -21.34 -4.82
N SER A 56 -10.28 -20.67 -3.69
CA SER A 56 -9.02 -20.52 -2.97
C SER A 56 -8.76 -21.75 -2.12
N ASN A 57 -7.56 -22.30 -2.25
CA ASN A 57 -7.08 -23.32 -1.32
C ASN A 57 -6.75 -22.64 0.01
N VAL A 58 -7.50 -22.94 1.06
CA VAL A 58 -7.21 -22.40 2.40
C VAL A 58 -6.10 -23.25 3.01
N ILE A 59 -4.96 -22.65 3.27
CA ILE A 59 -3.84 -23.31 3.94
C ILE A 59 -3.88 -23.08 5.45
N ALA A 60 -3.35 -24.05 6.19
CA ALA A 60 -3.29 -23.95 7.65
C ALA A 60 -2.37 -22.79 8.06
N SER A 61 -2.86 -21.97 8.99
CA SER A 61 -2.12 -20.85 9.55
C SER A 61 -2.35 -20.72 11.04
N GLN A 62 -1.39 -20.11 11.72
CA GLN A 62 -1.46 -19.76 13.13
C GLN A 62 -1.06 -18.30 13.29
N VAL A 63 -1.88 -17.53 13.98
CA VAL A 63 -1.67 -16.09 14.19
C VAL A 63 -1.33 -15.84 15.64
N TYR A 64 -0.25 -15.06 15.86
CA TYR A 64 0.24 -14.64 17.16
C TYR A 64 0.16 -13.13 17.25
N TRP A 65 -0.48 -12.63 18.28
CA TRP A 65 -0.34 -11.22 18.65
C TRP A 65 1.07 -11.01 19.23
N MET A 66 1.79 -10.03 18.70
CA MET A 66 3.16 -9.76 19.07
C MET A 66 3.27 -8.61 20.07
N GLY A 67 2.44 -7.59 19.93
CA GLY A 67 2.39 -6.43 20.82
C GLY A 67 1.72 -5.23 20.18
N ASP A 68 1.44 -4.24 21.01
CA ASP A 68 0.92 -2.94 20.59
C ASP A 68 2.06 -2.06 20.07
N ILE A 69 1.82 -1.29 19.02
CA ILE A 69 2.74 -0.26 18.54
C ILE A 69 2.77 0.86 19.59
N GLN A 70 3.93 0.99 20.26
CA GLN A 70 4.11 1.91 21.39
C GLN A 70 4.41 3.34 20.97
N ASP A 71 4.88 3.54 19.73
CA ASP A 71 5.10 4.89 19.20
C ASP A 71 3.75 5.56 18.90
N GLN A 72 3.45 6.62 19.63
CA GLN A 72 2.18 7.32 19.47
C GLN A 72 2.14 8.22 18.24
N GLU A 73 3.29 8.54 17.67
CA GLU A 73 3.39 9.27 16.42
C GLU A 73 3.18 8.38 15.19
N LEU A 74 3.34 7.06 15.35
CA LEU A 74 2.99 6.06 14.33
C LEU A 74 1.55 5.59 14.57
N ASN A 75 0.59 6.36 14.10
CA ASN A 75 -0.84 6.12 14.33
C ASN A 75 -1.56 5.53 13.11
N GLU A 76 -0.99 5.66 11.92
CA GLU A 76 -1.53 5.19 10.64
C GLU A 76 -0.47 4.34 9.91
N SER A 77 -0.07 3.20 10.55
CA SER A 77 0.95 2.28 10.00
C SER A 77 0.48 1.69 8.67
N SER A 78 0.86 2.32 7.55
CA SER A 78 0.46 1.94 6.19
C SER A 78 1.50 1.06 5.48
N GLY A 79 2.78 1.17 5.80
CA GLY A 79 3.84 0.31 5.27
C GLY A 79 4.52 -0.53 6.34
N LEU A 80 5.00 -1.73 5.99
CA LEU A 80 5.75 -2.60 6.90
C LEU A 80 6.85 -3.34 6.14
N ALA A 81 8.08 -3.29 6.67
CA ALA A 81 9.20 -4.05 6.14
C ALA A 81 10.04 -4.67 7.27
N SER A 82 10.42 -5.94 7.12
CA SER A 82 11.37 -6.58 8.03
C SER A 82 12.78 -6.08 7.75
N SER A 83 13.53 -5.71 8.79
CA SER A 83 14.91 -5.28 8.63
C SER A 83 15.80 -6.37 8.01
N ASN A 84 16.70 -5.97 7.12
CA ASN A 84 17.79 -6.83 6.64
C ASN A 84 19.03 -6.79 7.53
N LEU A 85 19.09 -5.87 8.49
CA LEU A 85 20.21 -5.72 9.42
C LEU A 85 19.96 -6.41 10.76
N SER A 86 18.70 -6.50 11.20
CA SER A 86 18.32 -7.06 12.51
C SER A 86 17.06 -7.90 12.43
N ASP A 87 17.03 -9.02 13.15
CA ASP A 87 15.89 -9.95 13.18
C ASP A 87 14.71 -9.42 14.00
N ASP A 88 14.96 -8.47 14.89
CA ASP A 88 13.96 -7.91 15.80
C ASP A 88 13.56 -6.47 15.43
N VAL A 89 13.79 -6.05 14.20
CA VAL A 89 13.43 -4.71 13.73
C VAL A 89 12.46 -4.79 12.57
N LEU A 90 11.39 -4.00 12.68
CA LEU A 90 10.42 -3.70 11.64
C LEU A 90 10.46 -2.20 11.33
N TRP A 91 10.37 -1.87 10.07
CA TRP A 91 10.23 -0.51 9.58
C TRP A 91 8.79 -0.23 9.20
N SER A 92 8.33 0.99 9.48
CA SER A 92 6.99 1.46 9.14
C SER A 92 6.99 2.97 8.89
N PHE A 93 5.87 3.50 8.42
CA PHE A 93 5.60 4.93 8.27
C PHE A 93 4.09 5.19 8.40
N ASN A 94 3.72 6.45 8.59
CA ASN A 94 2.32 6.87 8.54
C ASN A 94 1.86 7.07 7.09
N ASP A 95 0.58 6.84 6.85
CA ASP A 95 -0.13 7.20 5.63
C ASP A 95 -0.03 8.72 5.32
N SER A 96 -0.80 9.18 4.39
CA SER A 96 -0.83 10.57 3.90
C SER A 96 -0.98 11.59 5.03
N GLY A 97 -0.28 12.73 4.89
CA GLY A 97 -0.38 13.87 5.83
C GLY A 97 0.70 13.95 6.90
N ASP A 98 1.59 12.96 7.01
CA ASP A 98 2.80 13.05 7.83
C ASP A 98 3.98 13.64 7.02
N SER A 99 5.06 14.00 7.70
CA SER A 99 6.33 14.38 7.08
C SER A 99 7.05 13.13 6.52
N ALA A 100 8.05 13.36 5.66
CA ALA A 100 8.85 12.27 5.06
C ALA A 100 9.74 11.60 6.11
N ARG A 101 9.18 10.71 6.95
CA ARG A 101 9.87 9.99 8.02
C ARG A 101 9.47 8.53 8.10
N ILE A 102 10.39 7.72 8.58
CA ILE A 102 10.18 6.29 8.87
C ILE A 102 10.41 6.02 10.35
N PHE A 103 9.80 4.96 10.83
CA PHE A 103 9.86 4.50 12.22
C PHE A 103 10.46 3.11 12.29
N ALA A 104 11.31 2.87 13.28
CA ALA A 104 11.74 1.53 13.63
C ALA A 104 10.98 1.05 14.87
N LEU A 105 10.50 -0.18 14.79
CA LEU A 105 9.82 -0.88 15.87
C LEU A 105 10.54 -2.21 16.12
N SER A 106 10.54 -2.69 17.36
CA SER A 106 10.81 -4.11 17.55
C SER A 106 9.67 -4.96 17.01
N THR A 107 9.90 -6.24 16.78
CA THR A 107 8.84 -7.19 16.41
C THR A 107 7.71 -7.30 17.44
N ALA A 108 7.94 -6.80 18.68
CA ALA A 108 6.95 -6.68 19.74
C ALA A 108 6.29 -5.29 19.83
N GLY A 109 6.53 -4.39 18.86
CA GLY A 109 5.90 -3.07 18.79
C GLY A 109 6.59 -1.99 19.63
N VAL A 110 7.72 -2.28 20.27
CA VAL A 110 8.48 -1.27 21.05
C VAL A 110 9.10 -0.27 20.09
N ALA A 111 8.92 1.03 20.36
CA ALA A 111 9.54 2.10 19.58
C ALA A 111 11.06 2.07 19.71
N LEU A 112 11.78 2.04 18.58
CA LEU A 112 13.24 2.01 18.53
C LEU A 112 13.84 3.31 17.99
N GLY A 113 13.03 4.15 17.34
CA GLY A 113 13.44 5.44 16.82
C GLY A 113 12.73 5.84 15.54
N GLN A 114 13.03 7.04 15.08
CA GLN A 114 12.49 7.60 13.83
C GLN A 114 13.58 8.33 13.04
N TRP A 115 13.47 8.36 11.71
CA TRP A 115 14.41 8.98 10.79
C TRP A 115 13.67 9.81 9.76
N GLN A 116 14.09 11.05 9.61
CA GLN A 116 13.65 11.93 8.55
C GLN A 116 14.36 11.56 7.25
N ILE A 117 13.65 11.55 6.13
CA ILE A 117 14.24 11.40 4.80
C ILE A 117 14.32 12.79 4.16
N ASN A 118 15.47 13.14 3.55
CA ASN A 118 15.70 14.45 2.93
C ASN A 118 15.00 14.55 1.55
N ILE A 119 13.68 14.53 1.58
CA ILE A 119 12.79 14.75 0.42
C ILE A 119 11.64 15.67 0.83
N PRO A 120 10.89 16.26 -0.13
CA PRO A 120 9.61 16.90 0.17
C PRO A 120 8.64 15.93 0.85
N ASP A 121 7.73 16.47 1.66
CA ASP A 121 6.69 15.67 2.28
C ASP A 121 5.90 14.87 1.24
N PRO A 122 5.54 13.62 1.56
CA PRO A 122 4.86 12.72 0.63
C PRO A 122 3.48 13.23 0.26
N THR A 123 2.98 12.74 -0.86
CA THR A 123 1.59 12.96 -1.25
C THR A 123 0.70 11.88 -0.65
N ASP A 124 1.12 10.60 -0.78
CA ASP A 124 0.30 9.45 -0.38
C ASP A 124 1.21 8.19 -0.32
N TRP A 125 1.94 8.04 0.82
CA TRP A 125 2.78 6.87 1.05
C TRP A 125 1.92 5.67 1.41
N GLU A 126 2.09 4.54 0.69
CA GLU A 126 1.21 3.39 0.84
C GLU A 126 1.94 2.07 1.01
N ALA A 127 3.19 1.98 0.64
CA ALA A 127 3.91 0.72 0.74
C ALA A 127 5.41 0.89 1.01
N MET A 128 5.95 -0.08 1.72
CA MET A 128 7.38 -0.20 2.03
C MET A 128 7.84 -1.61 1.77
N ASP A 129 9.08 -1.75 1.33
CA ASP A 129 9.77 -3.04 1.29
C ASP A 129 11.24 -2.88 1.63
N SER A 130 11.87 -3.95 2.07
CA SER A 130 13.29 -4.02 2.38
C SER A 130 13.98 -5.05 1.50
N PHE A 131 15.17 -4.73 1.02
CA PHE A 131 15.91 -5.62 0.13
C PHE A 131 17.41 -5.42 0.24
N THR A 132 18.18 -6.37 -0.29
CA THR A 132 19.65 -6.32 -0.29
C THR A 132 20.17 -6.41 -1.71
N ILE A 133 21.15 -5.58 -2.04
CA ILE A 133 21.92 -5.62 -3.29
C ILE A 133 23.39 -5.51 -2.91
N ASP A 134 24.21 -6.42 -3.41
CA ASP A 134 25.67 -6.43 -3.18
C ASP A 134 26.01 -6.30 -1.67
N ASP A 135 25.33 -7.07 -0.82
CA ASP A 135 25.41 -7.09 0.64
C ASP A 135 25.04 -5.75 1.34
N GLN A 136 24.55 -4.77 0.61
CA GLN A 136 24.02 -3.53 1.18
C GLN A 136 22.50 -3.62 1.33
N ALA A 137 22.01 -3.29 2.54
CA ALA A 137 20.59 -3.25 2.87
C ALA A 137 19.95 -1.89 2.49
N TYR A 138 18.74 -1.95 1.95
CA TYR A 138 17.97 -0.79 1.50
C TYR A 138 16.52 -0.89 1.95
N LEU A 139 15.89 0.27 2.10
CA LEU A 139 14.44 0.43 2.23
C LEU A 139 13.90 1.14 1.00
N LEU A 140 12.85 0.60 0.42
CA LEU A 140 12.02 1.23 -0.59
C LEU A 140 10.78 1.79 0.08
N ILE A 141 10.46 3.05 -0.19
CA ILE A 141 9.23 3.72 0.22
C ILE A 141 8.49 4.16 -1.05
N ALA A 142 7.23 3.82 -1.16
CA ALA A 142 6.42 4.05 -2.35
C ALA A 142 5.31 5.08 -2.09
N ASP A 143 5.41 6.23 -2.77
CA ASP A 143 4.40 7.29 -2.83
C ASP A 143 3.49 7.02 -4.04
N VAL A 144 2.58 6.05 -3.88
CA VAL A 144 1.83 5.42 -4.97
C VAL A 144 0.31 5.42 -4.77
N GLY A 145 -0.17 5.92 -3.62
CA GLY A 145 -1.59 6.10 -3.38
C GLY A 145 -2.19 7.13 -4.34
N ASP A 146 -3.38 6.85 -4.80
CA ASP A 146 -4.15 7.73 -5.68
C ASP A 146 -5.63 7.35 -5.62
N ASN A 147 -6.22 7.56 -4.47
CA ASN A 147 -7.61 7.24 -4.18
C ASN A 147 -8.59 7.76 -5.24
N LEU A 148 -8.27 8.90 -5.88
CA LEU A 148 -9.08 9.51 -6.94
C LEU A 148 -8.66 9.07 -8.35
N GLN A 149 -7.57 8.33 -8.49
CA GLN A 149 -6.97 7.90 -9.76
C GLN A 149 -6.77 9.08 -10.73
N TRP A 150 -6.14 10.15 -10.26
CA TRP A 150 -5.95 11.38 -11.02
C TRP A 150 -4.51 11.91 -11.03
N ARG A 151 -3.60 11.30 -10.23
CA ARG A 151 -2.21 11.76 -10.14
C ARG A 151 -1.50 11.59 -11.49
N PRO A 152 -0.78 12.62 -11.96
CA PRO A 152 -0.06 12.57 -13.23
C PRO A 152 1.14 11.62 -13.19
N PHE A 153 1.66 11.38 -11.99
CA PHE A 153 2.74 10.44 -11.69
C PHE A 153 2.68 10.05 -10.21
N VAL A 154 3.31 8.96 -9.92
CA VAL A 154 3.61 8.44 -8.58
C VAL A 154 5.13 8.27 -8.47
N SER A 155 5.65 7.97 -7.28
CA SER A 155 7.10 7.87 -7.09
C SER A 155 7.51 6.79 -6.11
N VAL A 156 8.79 6.40 -6.21
CA VAL A 156 9.47 5.60 -5.21
C VAL A 156 10.74 6.31 -4.78
N VAL A 157 11.08 6.16 -3.51
CA VAL A 157 12.36 6.57 -2.95
C VAL A 157 13.03 5.36 -2.31
N ILE A 158 14.35 5.26 -2.47
CA ILE A 158 15.16 4.20 -1.86
C ILE A 158 16.26 4.87 -1.04
N VAL A 159 16.35 4.46 0.22
CA VAL A 159 17.40 4.88 1.16
C VAL A 159 18.23 3.67 1.58
N ALA A 160 19.47 3.88 2.01
CA ALA A 160 20.18 2.84 2.75
C ALA A 160 19.41 2.55 4.04
N GLU A 161 19.27 1.29 4.39
CA GLU A 161 18.65 0.90 5.66
C GLU A 161 19.56 1.38 6.80
N PRO A 162 19.06 2.22 7.75
CA PRO A 162 19.88 2.72 8.85
C PRO A 162 20.04 1.66 9.94
N GLU A 163 21.18 1.71 10.64
CA GLU A 163 21.39 0.97 11.88
C GLU A 163 20.69 1.68 13.04
N VAL A 164 19.78 0.99 13.72
CA VAL A 164 18.93 1.56 14.78
C VAL A 164 19.77 2.22 15.88
N ASP A 165 20.82 1.57 16.35
CA ASP A 165 21.59 2.05 17.50
C ASP A 165 22.55 3.20 17.16
N SER A 166 23.09 3.23 15.94
CA SER A 166 24.13 4.20 15.53
C SER A 166 23.60 5.39 14.74
N ASP A 167 22.44 5.25 14.10
CA ASP A 167 21.91 6.21 13.15
C ASP A 167 20.66 6.95 13.62
N THR A 168 20.15 6.66 14.82
CA THR A 168 18.95 7.30 15.36
C THR A 168 19.06 8.83 15.34
N GLY A 169 18.04 9.48 14.74
CA GLY A 169 17.97 10.94 14.60
C GLY A 169 18.78 11.53 13.45
N LYS A 170 19.50 10.70 12.67
CA LYS A 170 20.13 11.17 11.42
C LYS A 170 19.09 11.39 10.33
N ILE A 171 19.38 12.34 9.44
CA ILE A 171 18.59 12.54 8.23
C ILE A 171 19.10 11.57 7.18
N LEU A 172 18.20 10.79 6.58
CA LEU A 172 18.52 9.85 5.53
C LEU A 172 18.52 10.56 4.17
N GLU A 173 19.60 10.39 3.42
CA GLU A 173 19.66 10.87 2.04
C GLU A 173 19.12 9.81 1.10
N PRO A 174 18.28 10.18 0.13
CA PRO A 174 17.85 9.27 -0.93
C PRO A 174 19.05 8.77 -1.73
N ILE A 175 19.19 7.46 -1.86
CA ILE A 175 20.16 6.85 -2.77
C ILE A 175 19.62 6.89 -4.20
N TRP A 176 18.34 6.55 -4.35
CA TRP A 176 17.63 6.61 -5.64
C TRP A 176 16.22 7.13 -5.43
N GLN A 177 15.75 7.93 -6.38
CA GLN A 177 14.37 8.40 -6.44
C GLN A 177 13.91 8.43 -7.89
N LYS A 178 12.70 7.92 -8.16
CA LYS A 178 12.12 7.94 -9.51
C LYS A 178 10.63 8.21 -9.49
N LYS A 179 10.21 9.04 -10.44
CA LYS A 179 8.81 9.26 -10.78
C LYS A 179 8.43 8.33 -11.92
N PHE A 180 7.21 7.82 -11.87
CA PHE A 180 6.68 6.99 -12.93
C PHE A 180 5.17 7.14 -13.08
N ARG A 181 4.64 6.60 -14.17
CA ARG A 181 3.20 6.50 -14.43
C ARG A 181 2.84 5.12 -14.93
N TYR A 182 1.60 4.75 -14.74
CA TYR A 182 1.06 3.53 -15.32
C TYR A 182 0.69 3.74 -16.80
N PRO A 183 0.84 2.72 -17.68
CA PRO A 183 0.66 2.89 -19.12
C PRO A 183 -0.77 3.23 -19.51
N ASN A 184 -1.75 2.80 -18.72
CA ASN A 184 -3.18 2.91 -19.01
C ASN A 184 -3.89 3.98 -18.13
N GLY A 185 -3.16 5.01 -17.67
CA GLY A 185 -3.66 6.07 -16.80
C GLY A 185 -3.43 5.80 -15.31
N PRO A 186 -3.80 6.75 -14.44
CA PRO A 186 -3.56 6.67 -13.00
C PRO A 186 -4.13 5.41 -12.35
N ARG A 187 -3.46 4.92 -11.33
CA ARG A 187 -3.86 3.76 -10.51
C ARG A 187 -3.63 4.05 -9.05
N ASP A 188 -4.60 3.67 -8.25
CA ASP A 188 -4.46 3.54 -6.82
C ASP A 188 -3.74 2.22 -6.52
N CYS A 189 -2.62 2.29 -5.80
CA CYS A 189 -1.76 1.15 -5.50
C CYS A 189 -1.32 1.22 -4.04
N GLU A 190 -1.49 0.12 -3.30
CA GLU A 190 -1.09 0.02 -1.90
C GLU A 190 -0.25 -1.23 -1.62
N ALA A 191 0.16 -1.94 -2.64
CA ALA A 191 0.92 -3.17 -2.51
C ALA A 191 2.13 -3.15 -3.45
N VAL A 192 3.33 -3.06 -2.85
CA VAL A 192 4.61 -2.97 -3.56
C VAL A 192 5.60 -3.97 -2.98
N ALA A 193 6.41 -4.60 -3.83
CA ALA A 193 7.49 -5.48 -3.39
C ALA A 193 8.68 -5.42 -4.35
N VAL A 194 9.88 -5.66 -3.84
CA VAL A 194 11.14 -5.68 -4.62
C VAL A 194 11.56 -7.12 -4.88
N ASP A 195 11.48 -7.54 -6.13
CA ASP A 195 11.98 -8.85 -6.58
C ASP A 195 13.45 -8.72 -7.01
N THR A 196 14.36 -8.85 -6.07
CA THR A 196 15.81 -8.76 -6.36
C THR A 196 16.31 -9.90 -7.25
N ASN A 197 15.66 -11.08 -7.19
CA ASN A 197 16.02 -12.21 -8.05
C ASN A 197 15.74 -11.93 -9.52
N ARG A 198 14.72 -11.14 -9.81
CA ARG A 198 14.34 -10.74 -11.17
C ARG A 198 14.75 -9.30 -11.51
N GLY A 199 15.29 -8.57 -10.54
CA GLY A 199 15.73 -7.19 -10.70
C GLY A 199 14.58 -6.24 -11.04
N GLU A 200 13.43 -6.37 -10.38
CA GLU A 200 12.25 -5.56 -10.65
C GLU A 200 11.51 -5.17 -9.37
N ILE A 201 10.81 -4.03 -9.42
CA ILE A 201 9.85 -3.59 -8.39
C ILE A 201 8.46 -3.86 -8.93
N LEU A 202 7.63 -4.50 -8.13
CA LEU A 202 6.26 -4.87 -8.44
C LEU A 202 5.28 -3.92 -7.77
N PHE A 203 4.19 -3.59 -8.47
CA PHE A 203 3.11 -2.71 -8.01
C PHE A 203 1.78 -3.39 -8.32
N LEU A 204 0.93 -3.61 -7.31
CA LEU A 204 -0.38 -4.23 -7.48
C LEU A 204 -1.48 -3.21 -7.20
N SER A 205 -2.35 -2.97 -8.18
CA SER A 205 -3.42 -2.00 -8.05
C SER A 205 -4.47 -2.43 -7.00
N LYS A 206 -4.98 -1.49 -6.21
CA LYS A 206 -5.98 -1.73 -5.15
C LYS A 206 -7.40 -1.82 -5.72
N ARG A 207 -7.81 -0.83 -6.50
CA ARG A 207 -9.24 -0.62 -6.86
C ARG A 207 -9.66 -1.27 -8.17
N ASN A 208 -8.73 -1.58 -9.06
CA ASN A 208 -9.03 -2.21 -10.33
C ASN A 208 -9.50 -3.66 -10.17
N LEU A 209 -10.44 -4.07 -11.00
CA LEU A 209 -10.92 -5.47 -11.06
C LEU A 209 -10.88 -5.96 -12.51
N PRO A 210 -10.08 -7.01 -12.78
CA PRO A 210 -9.12 -7.66 -11.87
C PRO A 210 -8.04 -6.69 -11.37
N ASN A 211 -7.33 -7.06 -10.27
CA ASN A 211 -6.18 -6.28 -9.83
C ASN A 211 -5.08 -6.36 -10.88
N GLU A 212 -4.48 -5.23 -11.22
CA GLU A 212 -3.46 -5.15 -12.26
C GLU A 212 -2.06 -5.14 -11.62
N LEU A 213 -1.21 -6.08 -12.01
CA LEU A 213 0.19 -6.14 -11.58
C LEU A 213 1.07 -5.43 -12.60
N TYR A 214 1.87 -4.48 -12.12
CA TYR A 214 2.86 -3.74 -12.90
C TYR A 214 4.25 -3.98 -12.37
N LYS A 215 5.26 -3.63 -13.16
CA LYS A 215 6.67 -3.66 -12.77
C LYS A 215 7.46 -2.49 -13.32
N ILE A 216 8.56 -2.20 -12.65
CA ILE A 216 9.65 -1.33 -13.13
C ILE A 216 10.96 -2.07 -12.91
N PRO A 217 11.86 -2.19 -13.91
CA PRO A 217 13.18 -2.75 -13.72
C PRO A 217 13.97 -1.94 -12.68
N LEU A 218 14.53 -2.61 -11.68
CA LEU A 218 15.27 -2.00 -10.59
C LEU A 218 16.49 -1.20 -11.10
N GLU A 219 17.12 -1.65 -12.15
CA GLU A 219 18.24 -0.94 -12.83
C GLU A 219 17.84 0.46 -13.29
N LYS A 220 16.59 0.68 -13.72
CA LYS A 220 16.08 1.99 -14.14
C LYS A 220 15.88 2.95 -12.99
N ILE A 221 15.63 2.44 -11.80
CA ILE A 221 15.51 3.27 -10.59
C ILE A 221 16.90 3.79 -10.19
N LYS A 222 17.94 3.00 -10.40
CA LYS A 222 19.33 3.35 -10.06
C LYS A 222 19.95 4.43 -10.95
N THR A 223 19.29 4.81 -12.05
CA THR A 223 19.81 5.87 -12.93
C THR A 223 19.57 7.24 -12.31
N VAL A 224 20.61 8.09 -12.31
CA VAL A 224 20.54 9.47 -11.82
C VAL A 224 20.12 10.38 -12.97
N ASP A 225 18.84 10.39 -13.28
CA ASP A 225 18.25 11.30 -14.26
C ASP A 225 16.80 11.62 -13.89
N ASP A 226 16.25 12.70 -14.42
CA ASP A 226 14.86 13.13 -14.17
C ASP A 226 13.85 12.47 -15.13
N THR A 227 14.23 11.40 -15.83
CA THR A 227 13.36 10.74 -16.79
C THR A 227 12.21 10.08 -16.05
N MET A 228 10.99 10.48 -16.38
CA MET A 228 9.78 9.81 -15.89
C MET A 228 9.66 8.43 -16.56
N LEU A 229 9.56 7.39 -15.74
CA LEU A 229 9.39 6.03 -16.22
C LEU A 229 7.93 5.74 -16.57
N ILE A 230 7.72 4.69 -17.36
CA ILE A 230 6.41 4.08 -17.59
C ILE A 230 6.51 2.66 -17.06
N ALA A 231 5.64 2.31 -16.11
CA ALA A 231 5.56 0.95 -15.61
C ALA A 231 5.08 0.01 -16.72
N GLU A 232 5.55 -1.22 -16.70
CA GLU A 232 5.12 -2.28 -17.60
C GLU A 232 4.02 -3.09 -16.93
N LYS A 233 2.88 -3.31 -17.60
CA LYS A 233 1.84 -4.21 -17.10
C LYS A 233 2.31 -5.66 -17.26
N VAL A 234 2.38 -6.39 -16.16
CA VAL A 234 2.77 -7.80 -16.14
C VAL A 234 1.58 -8.69 -16.47
N THR A 235 0.49 -8.56 -15.70
CA THR A 235 -0.72 -9.38 -15.86
C THR A 235 -1.87 -8.83 -15.03
N ASP A 236 -3.03 -9.41 -15.23
CA ASP A 236 -4.20 -9.24 -14.37
C ASP A 236 -4.23 -10.37 -13.33
N ILE A 237 -4.38 -10.02 -12.06
CA ILE A 237 -4.50 -10.95 -10.94
C ILE A 237 -5.98 -11.23 -10.67
N HIS A 238 -6.43 -12.42 -11.04
CA HIS A 238 -7.81 -12.88 -10.84
C HIS A 238 -7.99 -13.71 -9.58
N SER A 239 -6.90 -14.15 -8.97
CA SER A 239 -6.90 -15.13 -7.88
C SER A 239 -7.08 -14.53 -6.49
N ILE A 240 -7.07 -13.20 -6.35
CA ILE A 240 -7.43 -12.52 -5.09
C ILE A 240 -8.94 -12.32 -5.09
N PRO A 241 -9.69 -13.02 -4.24
CA PRO A 241 -11.14 -12.94 -4.25
C PRO A 241 -11.60 -11.62 -3.64
N ARG A 242 -12.69 -11.09 -4.19
CA ARG A 242 -13.55 -10.16 -3.45
C ARG A 242 -14.45 -10.98 -2.53
N LEU A 243 -15.32 -10.33 -1.75
CA LEU A 243 -16.23 -11.05 -0.86
C LEU A 243 -17.13 -12.03 -1.62
N SER A 244 -17.42 -13.17 -1.02
CA SER A 244 -18.47 -14.06 -1.47
C SER A 244 -19.84 -13.56 -1.03
N ARG A 245 -20.92 -13.99 -1.72
CA ARG A 245 -22.28 -13.73 -1.26
C ARG A 245 -22.49 -14.35 0.12
N GLY A 246 -23.07 -13.59 1.04
CA GLY A 246 -23.30 -13.98 2.43
C GLY A 246 -22.24 -13.49 3.41
N GLU A 247 -21.16 -12.88 2.91
CA GLU A 247 -20.16 -12.22 3.77
C GLU A 247 -20.43 -10.71 3.95
N GLU A 248 -21.29 -10.12 3.13
CA GLU A 248 -21.65 -8.71 3.20
C GLU A 248 -22.22 -8.28 4.54
N ASP A 249 -23.01 -9.14 5.19
CA ASP A 249 -23.60 -8.85 6.50
C ASP A 249 -22.54 -8.80 7.62
N ARG A 250 -21.38 -9.44 7.39
CA ARG A 250 -20.29 -9.50 8.37
C ARG A 250 -19.53 -8.19 8.50
N PHE A 251 -19.38 -7.45 7.38
CA PHE A 251 -18.51 -6.28 7.31
C PHE A 251 -19.25 -4.95 7.15
N GLY A 252 -20.56 -4.97 6.92
CA GLY A 252 -21.38 -3.76 6.80
C GLY A 252 -20.85 -2.79 5.76
N ASN A 253 -20.59 -1.55 6.15
CA ASN A 253 -20.11 -0.49 5.25
C ASN A 253 -18.67 -0.72 4.74
N ALA A 254 -17.88 -1.55 5.41
CA ALA A 254 -16.52 -1.89 4.98
C ALA A 254 -16.48 -2.96 3.87
N THR A 255 -17.60 -3.61 3.59
CA THR A 255 -17.73 -4.69 2.59
C THR A 255 -17.05 -4.40 1.24
N PRO A 256 -17.18 -3.21 0.62
CA PRO A 256 -16.58 -2.94 -0.68
C PRO A 256 -15.05 -2.97 -0.70
N TYR A 257 -14.43 -2.81 0.46
CA TYR A 257 -12.97 -2.66 0.62
C TYR A 257 -12.27 -3.95 1.02
N MET A 258 -13.02 -4.92 1.59
CA MET A 258 -12.47 -6.09 2.26
C MET A 258 -11.51 -6.94 1.41
N GLY A 259 -11.77 -7.08 0.13
CA GLY A 259 -10.90 -7.86 -0.77
C GLY A 259 -9.90 -7.00 -1.56
N MET A 260 -9.68 -5.73 -1.21
CA MET A 260 -8.71 -4.88 -1.88
C MET A 260 -7.30 -5.14 -1.33
N PRO A 261 -6.27 -5.29 -2.20
CA PRO A 261 -4.88 -5.38 -1.74
C PRO A 261 -4.46 -4.14 -0.97
N THR A 262 -3.84 -4.33 0.20
CA THR A 262 -3.33 -3.27 1.08
C THR A 262 -1.85 -3.44 1.38
N GLY A 263 -1.22 -4.53 1.01
CA GLY A 263 0.21 -4.74 1.18
C GLY A 263 0.69 -5.96 0.41
N MET A 264 1.98 -5.98 0.09
CA MET A 264 2.62 -7.07 -0.63
C MET A 264 4.06 -7.25 -0.16
N SER A 265 4.49 -8.50 -0.05
CA SER A 265 5.88 -8.86 0.18
C SER A 265 6.26 -10.03 -0.71
N ILE A 266 7.54 -10.17 -1.03
CA ILE A 266 8.04 -11.25 -1.87
C ILE A 266 9.14 -12.02 -1.16
N ARG A 267 9.10 -13.35 -1.30
CA ARG A 267 10.18 -14.22 -0.86
C ARG A 267 10.22 -15.48 -1.71
N ALA A 268 11.42 -15.86 -2.14
CA ALA A 268 11.65 -16.99 -3.03
C ALA A 268 10.72 -16.92 -4.27
N ASN A 269 9.81 -17.88 -4.42
CA ASN A 269 8.87 -17.94 -5.53
C ASN A 269 7.45 -17.52 -5.12
N TYR A 270 7.28 -16.80 -4.01
CA TYR A 270 5.96 -16.44 -3.52
C TYR A 270 5.77 -14.94 -3.42
N LEU A 271 4.62 -14.46 -3.91
CA LEU A 271 4.06 -13.17 -3.57
C LEU A 271 3.04 -13.37 -2.45
N LEU A 272 3.23 -12.68 -1.36
CA LEU A 272 2.29 -12.63 -0.25
C LEU A 272 1.57 -11.29 -0.31
N VAL A 273 0.26 -11.32 -0.48
CA VAL A 273 -0.59 -10.13 -0.60
C VAL A 273 -1.57 -10.11 0.55
N THR A 274 -1.65 -9.01 1.30
CA THR A 274 -2.71 -8.82 2.28
C THR A 274 -3.86 -7.98 1.74
N THR A 275 -5.02 -8.19 2.33
CA THR A 275 -6.22 -7.38 2.17
C THR A 275 -6.78 -7.10 3.56
N LEU A 276 -7.81 -6.28 3.69
CA LEU A 276 -8.47 -6.07 4.97
C LEU A 276 -9.09 -7.36 5.55
N GLN A 277 -9.27 -8.40 4.73
CA GLN A 277 -9.91 -9.66 5.15
C GLN A 277 -8.90 -10.77 5.47
N ASP A 278 -8.09 -11.17 4.51
CA ASP A 278 -7.19 -12.31 4.55
C ASP A 278 -5.87 -11.98 3.85
N ALA A 279 -4.88 -12.88 3.93
CA ALA A 279 -3.71 -12.83 3.07
C ALA A 279 -3.76 -13.94 2.01
N TYR A 280 -3.08 -13.71 0.90
CA TYR A 280 -3.06 -14.58 -0.27
C TYR A 280 -1.64 -14.84 -0.70
N LEU A 281 -1.30 -16.12 -0.82
CA LEU A 281 0.00 -16.57 -1.30
C LEU A 281 -0.12 -16.98 -2.77
N LEU A 282 0.56 -16.26 -3.66
CA LEU A 282 0.58 -16.50 -5.10
C LEU A 282 1.93 -17.07 -5.52
N ASN A 283 1.90 -18.02 -6.46
CA ASN A 283 3.12 -18.52 -7.09
C ASN A 283 3.65 -17.48 -8.08
N ARG A 284 4.81 -16.88 -7.79
CA ARG A 284 5.45 -15.85 -8.62
C ARG A 284 5.84 -16.35 -10.03
N ASN A 285 6.04 -17.65 -10.19
CA ASN A 285 6.39 -18.26 -11.48
C ASN A 285 5.16 -18.52 -12.34
N ASP A 286 3.97 -18.62 -11.73
CA ASP A 286 2.71 -18.82 -12.46
C ASP A 286 1.55 -18.13 -11.74
N LEU A 287 1.37 -16.85 -12.03
CA LEU A 287 0.33 -15.99 -11.45
C LEU A 287 -1.09 -16.32 -11.96
N SER A 288 -1.23 -17.24 -12.92
CA SER A 288 -2.53 -17.73 -13.38
C SER A 288 -3.14 -18.78 -12.46
N GLN A 289 -2.32 -19.39 -11.60
CA GLN A 289 -2.78 -20.36 -10.61
C GLN A 289 -3.64 -19.71 -9.53
N PRO A 290 -4.60 -20.45 -8.94
CA PRO A 290 -5.34 -20.00 -7.78
C PRO A 290 -4.39 -19.65 -6.63
N ALA A 291 -4.63 -18.52 -5.96
CA ALA A 291 -3.90 -18.16 -4.75
C ALA A 291 -4.28 -19.11 -3.60
N SER A 292 -3.32 -19.40 -2.73
CA SER A 292 -3.61 -20.02 -1.44
C SER A 292 -4.04 -18.96 -0.45
N THR A 293 -5.14 -19.20 0.27
CA THR A 293 -5.68 -18.27 1.27
C THR A 293 -5.12 -18.57 2.65
N ILE A 294 -4.55 -17.57 3.28
CA ILE A 294 -4.12 -17.56 4.68
C ILE A 294 -5.19 -16.79 5.45
N ARG A 295 -5.96 -17.51 6.28
CA ARG A 295 -6.99 -16.90 7.11
C ARG A 295 -6.38 -16.06 8.22
N LEU A 296 -6.81 -14.81 8.30
CA LEU A 296 -6.40 -13.87 9.33
C LEU A 296 -7.61 -13.45 10.17
N PRO A 297 -7.45 -13.18 11.47
CA PRO A 297 -8.53 -12.63 12.26
C PRO A 297 -8.95 -11.26 11.71
N TYR A 298 -10.24 -10.95 11.78
CA TYR A 298 -10.70 -9.60 11.52
C TYR A 298 -10.26 -8.69 12.69
N ILE A 299 -9.34 -7.80 12.42
CA ILE A 299 -8.70 -6.91 13.41
C ILE A 299 -8.85 -5.41 13.06
N GLY A 300 -9.75 -5.05 12.15
CA GLY A 300 -9.89 -3.68 11.64
C GLY A 300 -9.05 -3.43 10.38
N GLN A 301 -8.51 -2.22 10.25
CA GLN A 301 -7.73 -1.82 9.07
C GLN A 301 -6.33 -2.46 9.10
N ARG A 302 -6.16 -3.50 8.29
CA ARG A 302 -4.89 -4.18 8.06
C ARG A 302 -4.28 -3.62 6.80
N GLU A 303 -3.19 -2.88 6.95
CA GLU A 303 -2.65 -2.13 5.82
C GLU A 303 -1.33 -2.70 5.29
N ALA A 304 -0.57 -3.46 6.08
CA ALA A 304 0.72 -3.93 5.60
C ALA A 304 1.05 -5.36 6.00
N ILE A 305 1.93 -6.00 5.21
CA ILE A 305 2.45 -7.35 5.43
C ILE A 305 3.90 -7.44 4.94
N THR A 306 4.74 -8.14 5.68
CA THR A 306 6.12 -8.45 5.28
C THR A 306 6.51 -9.85 5.73
N PHE A 307 7.25 -10.60 4.90
CA PHE A 307 7.84 -11.85 5.36
C PHE A 307 8.80 -11.62 6.52
N THR A 308 8.86 -12.57 7.47
CA THR A 308 9.92 -12.56 8.48
C THR A 308 11.27 -12.79 7.80
N ARG A 309 12.36 -12.26 8.38
CA ARG A 309 13.68 -12.26 7.73
C ARG A 309 14.18 -13.63 7.29
N HIS A 310 13.91 -14.69 8.04
CA HIS A 310 14.53 -16.00 7.85
C HIS A 310 13.57 -17.15 7.49
N ALA A 311 12.27 -16.87 7.35
CA ALA A 311 11.31 -17.92 7.07
C ALA A 311 10.44 -17.58 5.85
N ASP A 312 10.27 -18.54 4.96
CA ASP A 312 9.42 -18.41 3.77
C ASP A 312 7.93 -18.65 4.08
N ASN A 313 7.65 -19.08 5.31
CA ASN A 313 6.32 -19.48 5.77
C ASN A 313 5.87 -18.72 7.02
N SER A 314 6.43 -17.55 7.24
CA SER A 314 6.07 -16.66 8.35
C SER A 314 6.12 -15.20 7.91
N ALA A 315 5.17 -14.40 8.38
CA ALA A 315 5.06 -12.98 8.03
C ALA A 315 4.61 -12.15 9.24
N TYR A 316 4.99 -10.88 9.26
CA TYR A 316 4.40 -9.86 10.13
C TYR A 316 3.32 -9.09 9.40
N VAL A 317 2.32 -8.70 10.15
CA VAL A 317 1.17 -7.90 9.69
C VAL A 317 0.97 -6.78 10.68
N SER A 318 0.79 -5.56 10.20
CA SER A 318 0.40 -4.43 11.04
C SER A 318 -1.05 -4.04 10.82
N ARG A 319 -1.60 -3.41 11.84
CA ARG A 319 -2.91 -2.78 11.84
C ARG A 319 -2.74 -1.31 12.20
N GLU A 320 -3.38 -0.42 11.47
CA GLU A 320 -3.51 0.98 11.87
C GLU A 320 -4.58 1.18 12.94
N ARG A 321 -4.60 2.36 13.55
CA ARG A 321 -5.68 2.79 14.45
C ARG A 321 -6.88 3.25 13.63
N ALA A 322 -8.00 2.57 13.73
CA ALA A 322 -9.23 3.03 13.08
C ALA A 322 -9.83 4.30 13.75
N ASN A 323 -9.44 4.58 15.00
CA ASN A 323 -9.84 5.77 15.76
C ASN A 323 -8.90 5.96 16.96
N SER A 324 -9.02 7.10 17.66
CA SER A 324 -8.14 7.46 18.80
C SER A 324 -8.18 6.47 19.98
N ASP A 325 -9.22 5.66 20.08
CA ASP A 325 -9.43 4.73 21.19
C ASP A 325 -8.92 3.31 20.86
N GLU A 326 -8.52 3.06 19.61
CA GLU A 326 -7.92 1.80 19.19
C GLU A 326 -6.39 1.88 19.20
N VAL A 327 -5.77 0.73 19.44
CA VAL A 327 -4.31 0.59 19.44
C VAL A 327 -3.89 -0.09 18.16
N ALA A 328 -2.91 0.48 17.46
CA ALA A 328 -2.23 -0.20 16.37
C ALA A 328 -1.39 -1.36 16.95
N ASP A 329 -1.35 -2.49 16.29
CA ASP A 329 -0.64 -3.66 16.78
C ASP A 329 0.03 -4.48 15.67
N ILE A 330 0.94 -5.35 16.08
CA ILE A 330 1.71 -6.24 15.22
C ILE A 330 1.27 -7.69 15.50
N PHE A 331 1.04 -8.43 14.43
CA PHE A 331 0.80 -9.86 14.45
C PHE A 331 1.88 -10.58 13.66
N ARG A 332 2.21 -11.79 14.08
CA ARG A 332 2.94 -12.76 13.27
C ARG A 332 1.98 -13.85 12.81
N VAL A 333 2.06 -14.21 11.57
CA VAL A 333 1.33 -15.34 10.99
C VAL A 333 2.30 -16.36 10.45
N ASP A 334 2.21 -17.60 10.98
CA ASP A 334 2.93 -18.74 10.46
C ASP A 334 1.95 -19.58 9.63
N PHE A 335 2.36 -20.08 8.47
CA PHE A 335 1.48 -20.79 7.55
C PHE A 335 2.22 -21.93 6.84
N LEU A 336 1.48 -22.90 6.33
CA LEU A 336 2.07 -23.98 5.54
C LEU A 336 2.25 -23.49 4.09
N LEU A 337 3.41 -23.75 3.49
CA LEU A 337 3.60 -23.57 2.07
C LEU A 337 2.84 -24.66 1.31
N PRO A 338 2.22 -24.33 0.16
CA PRO A 338 1.49 -25.29 -0.66
C PRO A 338 2.40 -26.30 -1.38
#